data_c2c5a4b0dc5ba9286734b418f9017df6
#
_entry.id   c2c5a4b0dc5ba9286734b418f9017df6
#
_cell.length_a   1.000
_cell.length_b   1.000
_cell.length_c   1.000
_cell.angle_alpha   90.00
_cell.angle_beta   90.00
_cell.angle_gamma   90.00
#
_symmetry.space_group_name_H-M   'P 1'
#
loop_
_entity.id
_entity.type
_entity.pdbx_description
1 polymer ?
#
loop_
_entity_poly.entity_id
_entity_poly.type
_entity_poly.pdbx_seq_one_letter_code
_entity_poly.pdbx_strand_id
1 'polypeptide(L)'
;LTAALAGKRFDVVIATYGRLRYVAQQLLGITERLISVGGAAPVYTGWGDMMAPNPWETTQPTPLFLTEDHPLASAETTDPFSMAVRKTEHDIVQFQRDGHFNCTHFRYPLVYGTNNICPAEWGLIRRARDKRHTLILPANGLTLISRGFAENIAHAIMLALENPSA
;
A
#
# COMPACT_ATOMS: atom_id res chain seq x y z
N LEU A 1 -0.46 -12.92 -18.56
CA LEU A 1 -0.41 -11.46 -18.75
C LEU A 1 0.42 -11.11 -19.99
N THR A 2 1.63 -11.63 -20.14
CA THR A 2 2.55 -11.33 -21.26
C THR A 2 1.89 -11.50 -22.63
N ALA A 3 1.22 -12.63 -22.85
CA ALA A 3 0.50 -12.87 -24.12
C ALA A 3 -0.65 -11.87 -24.37
N ALA A 4 -1.31 -11.42 -23.29
CA ALA A 4 -2.41 -10.46 -23.40
C ALA A 4 -1.91 -9.02 -23.69
N LEU A 5 -0.67 -8.72 -23.35
CA LEU A 5 -0.04 -7.41 -23.57
C LEU A 5 0.79 -7.36 -24.87
N ALA A 6 1.06 -8.50 -25.50
CA ALA A 6 1.90 -8.57 -26.69
C ALA A 6 1.39 -7.63 -27.81
N GLY A 7 2.27 -6.76 -28.32
CA GLY A 7 1.98 -5.79 -29.36
C GLY A 7 1.06 -4.62 -28.97
N LYS A 8 0.71 -4.50 -27.69
CA LYS A 8 -0.11 -3.39 -27.18
C LYS A 8 0.75 -2.28 -26.63
N ARG A 9 0.24 -1.05 -26.68
CA ARG A 9 0.74 0.13 -25.99
C ARG A 9 -0.41 0.83 -25.28
N PHE A 10 -0.09 1.46 -24.15
CA PHE A 10 -1.05 2.22 -23.34
C PHE A 10 -0.42 3.56 -22.97
N ASP A 11 -1.19 4.64 -23.05
CA ASP A 11 -0.74 5.95 -22.62
C ASP A 11 -0.49 5.98 -21.12
N VAL A 12 -1.37 5.35 -20.33
CA VAL A 12 -1.27 5.22 -18.88
C VAL A 12 -1.73 3.84 -18.45
N VAL A 13 -1.06 3.28 -17.45
CA VAL A 13 -1.52 2.09 -16.75
C VAL A 13 -1.75 2.41 -15.28
N ILE A 14 -2.94 2.08 -14.78
CA ILE A 14 -3.26 2.15 -13.35
C ILE A 14 -3.26 0.74 -12.77
N ALA A 15 -2.36 0.48 -11.83
CA ALA A 15 -2.19 -0.83 -11.22
C ALA A 15 -2.37 -0.76 -9.70
N THR A 16 -3.44 -1.37 -9.18
CA THR A 16 -3.88 -1.26 -7.78
C THR A 16 -3.73 -2.56 -6.98
N TYR A 17 -2.98 -3.54 -7.48
CA TYR A 17 -2.99 -4.87 -6.90
C TYR A 17 -1.63 -5.43 -6.45
N GLY A 18 -1.66 -6.27 -5.42
CA GLY A 18 -0.55 -6.78 -4.62
C GLY A 18 0.55 -7.61 -5.30
N ARG A 19 0.49 -7.90 -6.60
CA ARG A 19 1.60 -8.47 -7.37
C ARG A 19 2.22 -7.47 -8.33
N LEU A 20 2.18 -6.23 -7.93
CA LEU A 20 2.54 -5.08 -8.73
C LEU A 20 3.96 -5.17 -9.32
N ARG A 21 4.96 -5.70 -8.59
CA ARG A 21 6.32 -5.87 -9.14
C ARG A 21 6.37 -6.74 -10.39
N TYR A 22 5.55 -7.79 -10.46
CA TYR A 22 5.48 -8.65 -11.65
C TYR A 22 4.73 -7.98 -12.79
N VAL A 23 3.71 -7.18 -12.48
CA VAL A 23 2.97 -6.39 -13.46
C VAL A 23 3.86 -5.29 -14.02
N ALA A 24 4.55 -4.53 -13.18
CA ALA A 24 5.44 -3.45 -13.60
C ALA A 24 6.53 -3.93 -14.56
N GLN A 25 7.13 -5.08 -14.26
CA GLN A 25 8.11 -5.69 -15.15
C GLN A 25 7.55 -6.04 -16.54
N GLN A 26 6.27 -6.42 -16.62
CA GLN A 26 5.60 -6.72 -17.90
C GLN A 26 5.19 -5.46 -18.67
N LEU A 27 5.25 -4.29 -18.03
CA LEU A 27 4.87 -3.01 -18.64
C LEU A 27 6.07 -2.27 -19.25
N LEU A 28 7.27 -2.79 -19.11
CA LEU A 28 8.49 -2.18 -19.69
C LEU A 28 8.33 -2.09 -21.23
N GLY A 29 8.43 -0.88 -21.77
CA GLY A 29 8.23 -0.61 -23.20
C GLY A 29 6.78 -0.66 -23.68
N ILE A 30 5.81 -0.87 -22.78
CA ILE A 30 4.38 -0.93 -23.10
C ILE A 30 3.66 0.38 -22.73
N THR A 31 4.10 1.05 -21.68
CA THR A 31 3.58 2.35 -21.25
C THR A 31 4.71 3.28 -20.82
N GLU A 32 4.48 4.57 -20.98
CA GLU A 32 5.38 5.63 -20.46
C GLU A 32 4.92 6.17 -19.11
N ARG A 33 3.71 5.81 -18.65
CA ARG A 33 3.12 6.29 -17.39
C ARG A 33 2.52 5.14 -16.59
N LEU A 34 3.00 4.97 -15.35
CA LEU A 34 2.44 4.02 -14.39
C LEU A 34 1.92 4.78 -13.17
N ILE A 35 0.64 4.58 -12.85
CA ILE A 35 0.08 4.98 -11.55
C ILE A 35 -0.14 3.70 -10.74
N SER A 36 0.52 3.59 -9.61
CA SER A 36 0.52 2.37 -8.83
C SER A 36 0.17 2.61 -7.38
N VAL A 37 -0.37 1.59 -6.74
CA VAL A 37 -0.81 1.66 -5.35
C VAL A 37 -0.19 0.50 -4.59
N GLY A 38 0.47 0.81 -3.48
CA GLY A 38 1.14 -0.16 -2.62
C GLY A 38 0.72 -0.03 -1.16
N GLY A 39 1.29 -0.88 -0.31
CA GLY A 39 1.04 -0.83 1.13
C GLY A 39 1.88 0.27 1.81
N ALA A 40 1.28 1.02 2.73
CA ALA A 40 1.93 2.15 3.35
C ALA A 40 2.92 1.76 4.46
N ALA A 41 2.42 1.22 5.56
CA ALA A 41 3.19 1.11 6.79
C ALA A 41 4.46 0.24 6.70
N PRO A 42 4.45 -0.94 6.06
CA PRO A 42 5.62 -1.82 6.03
C PRO A 42 6.85 -1.27 5.31
N VAL A 43 6.71 -0.22 4.50
CA VAL A 43 7.85 0.37 3.77
C VAL A 43 8.71 1.27 4.66
N TYR A 44 8.19 1.73 5.79
CA TYR A 44 8.90 2.62 6.70
C TYR A 44 9.70 1.86 7.76
N THR A 45 10.80 2.47 8.22
CA THR A 45 11.54 1.96 9.39
C THR A 45 10.67 2.00 10.63
N GLY A 46 10.92 1.06 11.55
CA GLY A 46 10.16 0.96 12.80
C GLY A 46 8.86 0.15 12.69
N TRP A 47 8.46 -0.28 11.50
CA TRP A 47 7.38 -1.24 11.35
C TRP A 47 7.84 -2.60 11.89
N GLY A 48 7.07 -3.14 12.84
CA GLY A 48 7.35 -4.45 13.44
C GLY A 48 7.18 -5.60 12.44
N ASP A 49 7.89 -6.67 12.68
CA ASP A 49 7.69 -7.92 11.95
C ASP A 49 6.38 -8.57 12.42
N MET A 50 5.37 -8.60 11.56
CA MET A 50 4.05 -9.17 11.86
C MET A 50 4.09 -10.68 12.15
N MET A 51 5.18 -11.35 11.76
CA MET A 51 5.39 -12.78 12.01
C MET A 51 6.28 -13.05 13.22
N ALA A 52 6.81 -12.00 13.86
CA ALA A 52 7.56 -12.15 15.11
C ALA A 52 6.65 -12.66 16.24
N PRO A 53 7.21 -13.38 17.23
CA PRO A 53 6.46 -13.85 18.40
C PRO A 53 5.78 -12.70 19.18
N ASN A 54 6.36 -11.51 19.12
CA ASN A 54 5.77 -10.30 19.64
C ASN A 54 5.82 -9.19 18.58
N PRO A 55 4.86 -9.15 17.66
CA PRO A 55 4.86 -8.19 16.54
C PRO A 55 4.71 -6.72 16.99
N TRP A 56 4.40 -6.49 18.25
CA TRP A 56 4.26 -5.15 18.83
C TRP A 56 5.56 -4.60 19.42
N GLU A 57 6.59 -5.44 19.56
CA GLU A 57 7.93 -5.01 19.97
C GLU A 57 8.68 -4.55 18.73
N THR A 58 8.78 -3.24 18.58
CA THR A 58 9.63 -2.64 17.55
C THR A 58 10.97 -2.26 18.19
N THR A 59 12.07 -2.61 17.53
CA THR A 59 13.42 -2.21 17.98
C THR A 59 13.69 -0.72 17.79
N GLN A 60 12.88 -0.06 16.97
CA GLN A 60 12.93 1.38 16.75
C GLN A 60 11.51 1.96 16.80
N PRO A 61 11.25 2.93 17.67
CA PRO A 61 9.94 3.55 17.73
C PRO A 61 9.64 4.30 16.43
N THR A 62 8.48 4.02 15.86
CA THR A 62 7.95 4.79 14.74
C THR A 62 7.31 6.07 15.26
N PRO A 63 7.53 7.23 14.66
CA PRO A 63 6.79 8.44 14.98
C PRO A 63 5.28 8.22 14.88
N LEU A 64 4.51 8.96 15.69
CA LEU A 64 3.06 8.88 15.69
C LEU A 64 2.47 9.24 14.32
N PHE A 65 3.09 10.21 13.66
CA PHE A 65 2.72 10.65 12.31
C PHE A 65 3.92 10.43 11.40
N LEU A 66 3.71 9.68 10.33
CA LEU A 66 4.70 9.44 9.28
C LEU A 66 4.45 10.40 8.11
N THR A 67 5.51 11.02 7.65
CA THR A 67 5.55 11.78 6.39
C THR A 67 6.17 10.92 5.30
N GLU A 68 6.05 11.33 4.05
CA GLU A 68 6.67 10.63 2.92
C GLU A 68 8.21 10.60 3.02
N ASP A 69 8.80 11.56 3.73
CA ASP A 69 10.26 11.68 3.94
C ASP A 69 10.80 10.75 5.04
N HIS A 70 9.92 10.06 5.77
CA HIS A 70 10.38 9.14 6.82
C HIS A 70 11.26 8.04 6.21
N PRO A 71 12.38 7.68 6.89
CA PRO A 71 13.31 6.68 6.36
C PRO A 71 12.63 5.36 5.99
N LEU A 72 12.99 4.86 4.81
CA LEU A 72 12.49 3.58 4.31
C LEU A 72 13.26 2.43 4.95
N ALA A 73 12.54 1.36 5.23
CA ALA A 73 13.13 0.12 5.73
C ALA A 73 13.87 -0.63 4.63
N SER A 74 14.90 -1.38 5.00
CA SER A 74 15.52 -2.35 4.08
C SER A 74 14.49 -3.32 3.51
N ALA A 75 14.68 -3.74 2.26
CA ALA A 75 13.85 -4.78 1.66
C ALA A 75 14.00 -6.14 2.37
N GLU A 76 15.14 -6.35 3.03
CA GLU A 76 15.43 -7.58 3.77
C GLU A 76 14.64 -7.60 5.08
N THR A 77 13.82 -8.62 5.24
CA THR A 77 13.03 -8.88 6.45
C THR A 77 12.58 -10.33 6.43
N THR A 78 12.29 -10.89 7.60
CA THR A 78 11.77 -12.25 7.76
C THR A 78 10.26 -12.32 7.48
N ASP A 79 9.56 -11.19 7.51
CA ASP A 79 8.14 -11.12 7.18
C ASP A 79 7.92 -11.11 5.66
N PRO A 80 7.34 -12.19 5.08
CA PRO A 80 7.11 -12.27 3.64
C PRO A 80 6.21 -11.15 3.08
N PHE A 81 5.28 -10.65 3.88
CA PHE A 81 4.40 -9.56 3.46
C PHE A 81 5.16 -8.24 3.36
N SER A 82 5.87 -7.84 4.43
CA SER A 82 6.69 -6.63 4.43
C SER A 82 7.78 -6.67 3.36
N MET A 83 8.43 -7.82 3.20
CA MET A 83 9.42 -8.03 2.13
C MET A 83 8.80 -7.81 0.74
N ALA A 84 7.62 -8.37 0.49
CA ALA A 84 6.95 -8.23 -0.80
C ALA A 84 6.56 -6.77 -1.09
N VAL A 85 6.08 -6.03 -0.09
CA VAL A 85 5.71 -4.62 -0.22
C VAL A 85 6.94 -3.76 -0.49
N ARG A 86 7.99 -3.89 0.33
CA ARG A 86 9.25 -3.13 0.21
C ARG A 86 9.95 -3.38 -1.11
N LYS A 87 10.08 -4.66 -1.50
CA LYS A 87 10.68 -5.03 -2.77
C LYS A 87 9.89 -4.48 -3.97
N THR A 88 8.56 -4.49 -3.90
CA THR A 88 7.71 -3.95 -4.95
C THR A 88 7.97 -2.46 -5.17
N GLU A 89 8.01 -1.68 -4.10
CA GLU A 89 8.29 -0.25 -4.20
C GLU A 89 9.69 0.02 -4.73
N HIS A 90 10.69 -0.69 -4.19
CA HIS A 90 12.07 -0.59 -4.68
C HIS A 90 12.17 -0.86 -6.18
N ASP A 91 11.58 -1.95 -6.66
CA ASP A 91 11.66 -2.33 -8.08
C ASP A 91 10.97 -1.28 -8.98
N ILE A 92 9.82 -0.72 -8.55
CA ILE A 92 9.11 0.33 -9.30
C ILE A 92 9.91 1.62 -9.38
N VAL A 93 10.47 2.05 -8.24
CA VAL A 93 11.33 3.26 -8.19
C VAL A 93 12.57 3.06 -9.05
N GLN A 94 13.14 1.84 -9.06
CA GLN A 94 14.29 1.54 -9.92
C GLN A 94 13.92 1.63 -11.40
N PHE A 95 12.79 1.05 -11.84
CA PHE A 95 12.33 1.18 -13.23
C PHE A 95 12.12 2.63 -13.65
N GLN A 96 11.62 3.49 -12.77
CA GLN A 96 11.51 4.92 -13.04
C GLN A 96 12.89 5.57 -13.19
N ARG A 97 13.84 5.28 -12.30
CA ARG A 97 15.22 5.80 -12.38
C ARG A 97 15.93 5.37 -13.65
N ASP A 98 15.66 4.16 -14.11
CA ASP A 98 16.21 3.60 -15.35
C ASP A 98 15.52 4.18 -16.61
N GLY A 99 14.52 5.05 -16.44
CA GLY A 99 13.83 5.74 -17.53
C GLY A 99 12.80 4.90 -18.28
N HIS A 100 12.32 3.81 -17.69
CA HIS A 100 11.37 2.92 -18.35
C HIS A 100 9.96 3.49 -18.40
N PHE A 101 9.53 4.21 -17.37
CA PHE A 101 8.25 4.93 -17.29
C PHE A 101 8.30 5.98 -16.19
N ASN A 102 7.44 6.99 -16.28
CA ASN A 102 7.16 7.89 -15.18
C ASN A 102 6.15 7.22 -14.24
N CYS A 103 6.40 7.22 -12.91
CA CYS A 103 5.55 6.54 -11.94
C CYS A 103 5.13 7.46 -10.79
N THR A 104 3.83 7.47 -10.50
CA THR A 104 3.32 7.91 -9.20
C THR A 104 2.93 6.66 -8.39
N HIS A 105 3.63 6.43 -7.29
CA HIS A 105 3.38 5.28 -6.41
C HIS A 105 2.73 5.73 -5.12
N PHE A 106 1.46 5.37 -4.94
CA PHE A 106 0.70 5.70 -3.72
C PHE A 106 0.95 4.68 -2.62
N ARG A 107 1.35 5.14 -1.45
CA ARG A 107 1.34 4.39 -0.21
C ARG A 107 0.04 4.64 0.52
N TYR A 108 -0.95 3.77 0.35
CA TYR A 108 -2.25 3.97 0.97
C TYR A 108 -2.42 3.18 2.27
N PRO A 109 -3.22 3.70 3.23
CA PRO A 109 -3.52 3.00 4.47
C PRO A 109 -4.56 1.90 4.26
N LEU A 110 -5.08 1.33 5.33
CA LEU A 110 -6.21 0.41 5.27
C LEU A 110 -7.43 1.11 4.65
N VAL A 111 -7.87 0.62 3.52
CA VAL A 111 -9.01 1.19 2.78
C VAL A 111 -10.32 0.73 3.40
N TYR A 112 -11.27 1.65 3.50
CA TYR A 112 -12.64 1.36 3.90
C TYR A 112 -13.64 1.99 2.92
N GLY A 113 -14.87 1.54 2.93
CA GLY A 113 -15.94 2.05 2.07
C GLY A 113 -16.82 0.95 1.51
N THR A 114 -17.69 1.32 0.60
CA THR A 114 -18.62 0.41 -0.07
C THR A 114 -17.86 -0.71 -0.81
N ASN A 115 -18.39 -1.91 -0.78
CA ASN A 115 -17.81 -3.11 -1.40
C ASN A 115 -16.44 -3.54 -0.84
N ASN A 116 -16.04 -3.06 0.35
CA ASN A 116 -14.82 -3.54 0.98
C ASN A 116 -14.93 -5.04 1.29
N ILE A 117 -14.02 -5.83 0.71
CA ILE A 117 -13.97 -7.29 0.91
C ILE A 117 -13.48 -7.71 2.30
N CYS A 118 -12.80 -6.79 3.01
CA CYS A 118 -12.28 -6.99 4.36
C CYS A 118 -12.76 -5.88 5.30
N PRO A 119 -14.08 -5.81 5.62
CA PRO A 119 -14.63 -4.71 6.42
C PRO A 119 -14.28 -4.88 7.90
N ALA A 120 -13.09 -4.43 8.30
CA ALA A 120 -12.65 -4.48 9.70
C ALA A 120 -13.63 -3.78 10.66
N GLU A 121 -14.34 -2.77 10.16
CA GLU A 121 -15.39 -2.06 10.89
C GLU A 121 -16.60 -2.94 11.21
N TRP A 122 -16.82 -3.99 10.43
CA TRP A 122 -17.97 -4.86 10.62
C TRP A 122 -18.01 -5.47 12.02
N GLY A 123 -16.86 -5.79 12.59
CA GLY A 123 -16.75 -6.29 13.96
C GLY A 123 -17.37 -5.35 15.01
N LEU A 124 -17.19 -4.04 14.83
CA LEU A 124 -17.77 -3.01 15.70
C LEU A 124 -19.24 -2.81 15.40
N ILE A 125 -19.59 -2.64 14.12
CA ILE A 125 -20.96 -2.44 13.66
C ILE A 125 -21.83 -3.61 14.11
N ARG A 126 -21.37 -4.84 13.93
CA ARG A 126 -22.09 -6.04 14.33
C ARG A 126 -22.33 -6.09 15.85
N ARG A 127 -21.32 -5.75 16.67
CA ARG A 127 -21.48 -5.68 18.13
C ARG A 127 -22.53 -4.66 18.54
N ALA A 128 -22.50 -3.46 17.94
CA ALA A 128 -23.48 -2.42 18.20
C ALA A 128 -24.92 -2.89 17.84
N ARG A 129 -25.08 -3.53 16.66
CA ARG A 129 -26.37 -4.09 16.24
C ARG A 129 -26.87 -5.20 17.16
N ASP A 130 -25.99 -6.06 17.63
CA ASP A 130 -26.29 -7.15 18.55
C ASP A 130 -26.44 -6.66 20.01
N LYS A 131 -26.40 -5.34 20.27
CA LYS A 131 -26.46 -4.71 21.60
C LYS A 131 -25.43 -5.27 22.58
N ARG A 132 -24.24 -5.61 22.11
CA ARG A 132 -23.13 -6.08 22.94
C ARG A 132 -22.38 -4.89 23.48
N HIS A 133 -22.42 -4.68 24.79
CA HIS A 133 -21.86 -3.51 25.46
C HIS A 133 -20.36 -3.63 25.79
N THR A 134 -19.75 -4.79 25.55
CA THR A 134 -18.34 -5.01 25.86
C THR A 134 -17.52 -5.11 24.58
N LEU A 135 -16.41 -4.37 24.54
CA LEU A 135 -15.42 -4.40 23.49
C LEU A 135 -14.04 -4.61 24.12
N ILE A 136 -13.29 -5.58 23.62
CA ILE A 136 -11.89 -5.78 23.99
C ILE A 136 -11.04 -4.98 23.02
N LEU A 137 -10.28 -4.02 23.52
CA LEU A 137 -9.36 -3.20 22.75
C LEU A 137 -7.92 -3.55 23.10
N PRO A 138 -7.08 -3.89 22.11
CA PRO A 138 -5.64 -4.06 22.35
C PRO A 138 -5.01 -2.73 22.78
N ALA A 139 -3.90 -2.79 23.52
CA ALA A 139 -3.14 -1.62 23.96
C ALA A 139 -4.01 -0.50 24.57
N ASN A 140 -5.00 -0.87 25.39
CA ASN A 140 -5.95 0.06 26.00
C ASN A 140 -6.68 0.99 25.01
N GLY A 141 -6.80 0.60 23.76
CA GLY A 141 -7.42 1.41 22.70
C GLY A 141 -6.58 2.59 22.22
N LEU A 142 -5.31 2.65 22.58
CA LEU A 142 -4.41 3.75 22.20
C LEU A 142 -3.66 3.52 20.88
N THR A 143 -3.91 2.40 20.21
CA THR A 143 -3.33 2.14 18.89
C THR A 143 -3.98 3.01 17.83
N LEU A 144 -3.18 3.85 17.18
CA LEU A 144 -3.63 4.66 16.04
C LEU A 144 -3.52 3.84 14.75
N ILE A 145 -4.57 3.91 13.94
CA ILE A 145 -4.64 3.25 12.63
C ILE A 145 -5.09 4.28 11.61
N SER A 146 -4.25 4.52 10.60
CA SER A 146 -4.64 5.32 9.45
C SER A 146 -5.62 4.55 8.57
N ARG A 147 -6.67 5.24 8.12
CA ARG A 147 -7.70 4.67 7.25
C ARG A 147 -7.95 5.60 6.07
N GLY A 148 -8.12 5.03 4.89
CA GLY A 148 -8.45 5.77 3.68
C GLY A 148 -9.84 5.41 3.16
N PHE A 149 -10.68 6.42 2.92
CA PHE A 149 -11.95 6.20 2.26
C PHE A 149 -11.73 5.90 0.78
N ALA A 150 -12.35 4.86 0.26
CA ALA A 150 -12.10 4.36 -1.09
C ALA A 150 -12.29 5.42 -2.18
N GLU A 151 -13.31 6.28 -2.05
CA GLU A 151 -13.57 7.35 -3.02
C GLU A 151 -12.47 8.44 -2.98
N ASN A 152 -11.94 8.77 -1.80
CA ASN A 152 -10.82 9.72 -1.69
C ASN A 152 -9.54 9.16 -2.32
N ILE A 153 -9.29 7.86 -2.14
CA ILE A 153 -8.15 7.20 -2.79
C ILE A 153 -8.32 7.19 -4.31
N ALA A 154 -9.51 6.87 -4.80
CA ALA A 154 -9.81 6.92 -6.22
C ALA A 154 -9.65 8.35 -6.78
N HIS A 155 -10.09 9.36 -6.04
CA HIS A 155 -9.91 10.76 -6.42
C HIS A 155 -8.43 11.15 -6.50
N ALA A 156 -7.60 10.73 -5.54
CA ALA A 156 -6.16 10.96 -5.57
C ALA A 156 -5.50 10.32 -6.82
N ILE A 157 -5.93 9.12 -7.20
CA ILE A 157 -5.47 8.46 -8.43
C ILE A 157 -5.86 9.28 -9.67
N MET A 158 -7.08 9.82 -9.69
CA MET A 158 -7.52 10.69 -10.79
C MET A 158 -6.70 11.99 -10.86
N LEU A 159 -6.40 12.60 -9.73
CA LEU A 159 -5.52 13.77 -9.69
C LEU A 159 -4.12 13.46 -10.22
N ALA A 160 -3.56 12.30 -9.91
CA ALA A 160 -2.28 11.87 -10.46
C ALA A 160 -2.33 11.60 -11.98
N LEU A 161 -3.47 11.16 -12.48
CA LEU A 161 -3.70 10.99 -13.92
C LEU A 161 -3.68 12.33 -14.65
N GLU A 162 -4.30 13.36 -14.06
CA GLU A 162 -4.40 14.71 -14.60
C GLU A 162 -3.08 15.51 -14.46
N ASN A 163 -2.22 15.11 -13.52
CA ASN A 163 -0.96 15.78 -13.20
C ASN A 163 0.24 14.84 -13.37
N PRO A 164 0.74 14.63 -14.59
CA PRO A 164 1.81 13.66 -14.86
C PRO A 164 3.15 13.97 -14.17
N SER A 165 3.34 15.20 -13.70
CA SER A 165 4.54 15.64 -12.96
C SER A 165 4.45 15.45 -11.44
N ALA A 166 3.32 14.94 -10.93
CA ALA A 166 3.09 14.73 -9.51
C ALA A 166 3.68 13.40 -9.04
#